data_e7b68a59ce92b25dc67fbd214476a744
#
_entry.id   e7b68a59ce92b25dc67fbd214476a744
#
_cell.length_a   1.000
_cell.length_b   1.000
_cell.length_c   1.000
_cell.angle_alpha   90.00
_cell.angle_beta   90.00
_cell.angle_gamma   90.00
#
_symmetry.space_group_name_H-M   'P 1'
#
loop_
_entity.id
_entity.type
_entity.pdbx_description
1 polymer ?
#
loop_
_entity_poly.entity_id
_entity_poly.type
_entity_poly.pdbx_seq_one_letter_code
_entity_poly.pdbx_strand_id
1 'polypeptide(L)'
;MKKVAIIAAIVLVASSLSSCKVHQKVASLDAWSDFYPGDVRFTDRSPETRGSEIWHAIVPEPEAYIHGCAREVLHTLYMAPTDTVVPHLSQIRYLLENYKGISEKWGGGDRVGIRYSTNWVERCFGEKGDTARVDYETRGVLYHELTHAYQLEPKGCGSYGDGGEFWAFIEGMADAVRLSCGGFEQDFQSNDRPRGGHWSKGYRHAGYFLFWLGQTKGHDFIRRFNRSAAELPVWSWNAAMHHILGPDPSNDVEALWKEYQIAVGDMSAEK
;
A
#
# COMPACT_ATOMS: atom_id res chain seq x y z
N MET A 1 -38.12 -27.61 -66.07
CA MET A 1 -37.68 -26.43 -65.31
C MET A 1 -37.08 -26.89 -63.99
N LYS A 2 -35.74 -26.93 -63.90
CA LYS A 2 -35.00 -27.39 -62.68
C LYS A 2 -34.61 -26.14 -61.88
N LYS A 3 -35.11 -26.06 -60.65
CA LYS A 3 -34.71 -25.00 -59.67
C LYS A 3 -33.37 -25.39 -59.08
N VAL A 4 -32.35 -24.59 -59.28
CA VAL A 4 -31.05 -24.67 -58.59
C VAL A 4 -31.13 -23.88 -57.31
N ALA A 5 -30.94 -24.53 -56.16
CA ALA A 5 -30.84 -23.89 -54.89
C ALA A 5 -29.35 -23.58 -54.62
N ILE A 6 -29.04 -22.29 -54.45
CA ILE A 6 -27.73 -21.82 -54.06
C ILE A 6 -27.67 -21.79 -52.53
N ILE A 7 -26.84 -22.62 -51.93
CA ILE A 7 -26.52 -22.61 -50.48
C ILE A 7 -25.35 -21.67 -50.29
N ALA A 8 -25.60 -20.53 -49.68
CA ALA A 8 -24.55 -19.61 -49.26
C ALA A 8 -23.97 -20.12 -47.93
N ALA A 9 -22.73 -20.56 -47.95
CA ALA A 9 -21.95 -20.89 -46.72
C ALA A 9 -21.42 -19.62 -46.11
N ILE A 10 -21.97 -19.25 -44.95
CA ILE A 10 -21.41 -18.15 -44.11
C ILE A 10 -20.24 -18.72 -43.34
N VAL A 11 -19.02 -18.34 -43.73
CA VAL A 11 -17.82 -18.63 -42.98
C VAL A 11 -17.68 -17.59 -41.86
N LEU A 12 -18.00 -17.97 -40.63
CA LEU A 12 -17.69 -17.17 -39.44
C LEU A 12 -16.18 -17.26 -39.18
N VAL A 13 -15.45 -16.21 -39.52
CA VAL A 13 -14.05 -16.06 -39.06
C VAL A 13 -14.12 -15.53 -37.65
N ALA A 14 -13.95 -16.42 -36.69
CA ALA A 14 -13.72 -16.05 -35.30
C ALA A 14 -12.30 -15.48 -35.19
N SER A 15 -12.14 -14.19 -35.26
CA SER A 15 -10.89 -13.50 -34.92
C SER A 15 -10.66 -13.61 -33.40
N SER A 16 -9.82 -14.57 -33.01
CA SER A 16 -9.26 -14.64 -31.67
C SER A 16 -8.36 -13.40 -31.45
N LEU A 17 -8.91 -12.36 -30.83
CA LEU A 17 -8.13 -11.26 -30.27
C LEU A 17 -7.35 -11.84 -29.09
N SER A 18 -6.17 -12.37 -29.36
CA SER A 18 -5.16 -12.65 -28.36
C SER A 18 -4.73 -11.31 -27.79
N SER A 19 -5.34 -10.89 -26.67
CA SER A 19 -4.89 -9.73 -25.92
C SER A 19 -3.51 -10.05 -25.37
N CYS A 20 -2.46 -9.65 -26.08
CA CYS A 20 -1.12 -9.57 -25.55
C CYS A 20 -1.17 -8.56 -24.39
N LYS A 21 -1.29 -9.05 -23.15
CA LYS A 21 -1.07 -8.25 -21.97
C LYS A 21 0.39 -7.82 -22.01
N VAL A 22 0.65 -6.60 -22.49
CA VAL A 22 1.95 -5.97 -22.37
C VAL A 22 2.19 -5.84 -20.86
N HIS A 23 3.10 -6.65 -20.32
CA HIS A 23 3.52 -6.51 -18.94
C HIS A 23 4.28 -5.19 -18.84
N GLN A 24 3.63 -4.19 -18.28
CA GLN A 24 4.27 -2.90 -18.05
C GLN A 24 5.43 -3.13 -17.07
N LYS A 25 6.64 -2.79 -17.48
CA LYS A 25 7.83 -2.93 -16.63
C LYS A 25 7.76 -1.91 -15.50
N VAL A 26 8.03 -2.35 -14.26
CA VAL A 26 8.16 -1.45 -13.12
C VAL A 26 9.34 -0.51 -13.35
N ALA A 27 9.10 0.80 -13.23
CA ALA A 27 10.15 1.81 -13.28
C ALA A 27 11.06 1.71 -12.04
N SER A 28 12.33 2.10 -12.16
CA SER A 28 13.24 2.19 -11.01
C SER A 28 12.84 3.34 -10.07
N LEU A 29 13.34 3.33 -8.83
CA LEU A 29 13.12 4.44 -7.90
C LEU A 29 13.65 5.75 -8.46
N ASP A 30 14.80 5.73 -9.17
CA ASP A 30 15.39 6.92 -9.81
C ASP A 30 14.46 7.58 -10.81
N ALA A 31 13.57 6.81 -11.46
CA ALA A 31 12.56 7.38 -12.37
C ALA A 31 11.55 8.29 -11.66
N TRP A 32 11.45 8.21 -10.33
CA TRP A 32 10.58 9.04 -9.50
C TRP A 32 11.26 10.30 -8.97
N SER A 33 12.57 10.51 -9.26
CA SER A 33 13.34 11.67 -8.77
C SER A 33 12.70 13.00 -9.14
N ASP A 34 12.17 13.10 -10.36
CA ASP A 34 11.54 14.30 -10.89
C ASP A 34 10.03 14.40 -10.58
N PHE A 35 9.44 13.35 -9.98
CA PHE A 35 8.04 13.41 -9.56
C PHE A 35 7.89 14.33 -8.36
N TYR A 36 6.98 15.32 -8.48
CA TYR A 36 6.67 16.26 -7.39
C TYR A 36 5.54 15.72 -6.50
N PRO A 37 5.83 15.32 -5.26
CA PRO A 37 4.82 14.71 -4.38
C PRO A 37 3.77 15.67 -3.83
N GLY A 38 3.96 16.98 -3.95
CA GLY A 38 3.09 18.03 -3.42
C GLY A 38 3.84 19.03 -2.55
N ASP A 39 3.26 20.20 -2.31
CA ASP A 39 3.84 21.27 -1.48
C ASP A 39 3.80 20.87 0.01
N VAL A 40 4.95 20.69 0.65
CA VAL A 40 5.02 20.33 2.06
C VAL A 40 4.89 21.59 2.93
N ARG A 41 3.89 21.59 3.82
CA ARG A 41 3.71 22.61 4.84
C ARG A 41 3.96 22.01 6.21
N PHE A 42 5.22 22.09 6.64
CA PHE A 42 5.63 21.66 7.98
C PHE A 42 5.23 22.71 9.04
N THR A 43 4.72 22.23 10.17
CA THR A 43 4.44 23.05 11.35
C THR A 43 4.74 22.24 12.60
N ASP A 44 5.63 22.78 13.44
CA ASP A 44 5.82 22.28 14.79
C ASP A 44 4.89 23.06 15.73
N ARG A 45 3.99 22.35 16.39
CA ARG A 45 3.03 22.90 17.37
C ARG A 45 3.46 22.74 18.82
N SER A 46 4.58 22.07 19.04
CA SER A 46 5.08 21.75 20.38
C SER A 46 6.61 21.89 20.46
N PRO A 47 7.15 23.04 19.99
CA PRO A 47 8.61 23.23 19.89
C PRO A 47 9.32 23.20 21.24
N GLU A 48 8.57 23.38 22.35
CA GLU A 48 9.07 23.31 23.72
C GLU A 48 9.31 21.88 24.23
N THR A 49 8.88 20.86 23.50
CA THR A 49 9.00 19.46 23.93
C THR A 49 10.34 18.85 23.53
N ARG A 50 10.85 17.97 24.40
CA ARG A 50 12.04 17.18 24.09
C ARG A 50 11.88 16.35 22.81
N GLY A 51 10.69 15.82 22.55
CA GLY A 51 10.42 15.06 21.34
C GLY A 51 10.54 15.91 20.07
N SER A 52 10.16 17.19 20.13
CA SER A 52 10.39 18.12 19.03
C SER A 52 11.89 18.35 18.79
N GLU A 53 12.66 18.64 19.84
CA GLU A 53 14.12 18.81 19.75
C GLU A 53 14.79 17.60 19.12
N ILE A 54 14.44 16.39 19.58
CA ILE A 54 14.98 15.13 19.05
C ILE A 54 14.62 14.97 17.57
N TRP A 55 13.36 15.22 17.23
CA TRP A 55 12.88 15.07 15.85
C TRP A 55 13.62 16.01 14.90
N HIS A 56 13.78 17.28 15.25
CA HIS A 56 14.52 18.27 14.44
C HIS A 56 16.01 17.92 14.26
N ALA A 57 16.61 17.32 15.27
CA ALA A 57 18.01 16.85 15.15
C ALA A 57 18.18 15.70 14.13
N ILE A 58 17.11 14.89 13.91
CA ILE A 58 17.10 13.76 12.99
C ILE A 58 16.59 14.18 11.60
N VAL A 59 15.64 15.12 11.56
CA VAL A 59 14.98 15.61 10.33
C VAL A 59 15.22 17.11 10.18
N PRO A 60 16.46 17.53 9.84
CA PRO A 60 16.78 18.96 9.71
C PRO A 60 16.10 19.62 8.52
N GLU A 61 15.78 18.84 7.46
CA GLU A 61 15.14 19.31 6.24
C GLU A 61 13.81 18.56 6.02
N PRO A 62 12.72 18.97 6.71
CA PRO A 62 11.44 18.25 6.71
C PRO A 62 10.85 18.02 5.31
N GLU A 63 10.90 19.01 4.43
CA GLU A 63 10.35 18.90 3.08
C GLU A 63 11.08 17.82 2.27
N ALA A 64 12.40 17.87 2.25
CA ALA A 64 13.21 16.89 1.52
C ALA A 64 13.02 15.47 2.07
N TYR A 65 12.94 15.33 3.39
CA TYR A 65 12.72 14.05 4.07
C TYR A 65 11.35 13.45 3.71
N ILE A 66 10.28 14.25 3.78
CA ILE A 66 8.91 13.82 3.45
C ILE A 66 8.79 13.48 1.96
N HIS A 67 9.39 14.30 1.07
CA HIS A 67 9.43 14.01 -0.36
C HIS A 67 10.18 12.71 -0.68
N GLY A 68 11.26 12.42 0.04
CA GLY A 68 11.99 11.14 -0.08
C GLY A 68 11.06 9.97 0.23
N CYS A 69 10.44 9.97 1.41
CA CYS A 69 9.47 8.93 1.80
C CYS A 69 8.28 8.82 0.83
N ALA A 70 7.76 9.95 0.34
CA ALA A 70 6.65 9.95 -0.62
C ALA A 70 7.02 9.27 -1.95
N ARG A 71 8.24 9.48 -2.47
CA ARG A 71 8.70 8.82 -3.70
C ARG A 71 8.87 7.30 -3.52
N GLU A 72 9.33 6.84 -2.36
CA GLU A 72 9.42 5.41 -2.04
C GLU A 72 8.03 4.76 -1.95
N VAL A 73 7.05 5.45 -1.34
CA VAL A 73 5.64 5.03 -1.31
C VAL A 73 5.07 4.95 -2.71
N LEU A 74 5.23 5.99 -3.52
CA LEU A 74 4.73 6.04 -4.90
C LEU A 74 5.36 4.96 -5.77
N HIS A 75 6.69 4.73 -5.65
CA HIS A 75 7.38 3.63 -6.33
C HIS A 75 6.82 2.26 -5.93
N THR A 76 6.37 2.09 -4.68
CA THR A 76 5.79 0.83 -4.20
C THR A 76 4.35 0.63 -4.66
N LEU A 77 3.57 1.73 -4.84
CA LEU A 77 2.16 1.69 -5.22
C LEU A 77 1.91 1.68 -6.73
N TYR A 78 2.84 2.18 -7.55
CA TYR A 78 2.62 2.43 -8.98
C TYR A 78 3.73 1.87 -9.85
N MET A 79 3.39 1.60 -11.11
CA MET A 79 4.34 1.04 -12.09
C MET A 79 5.37 2.09 -12.56
N ALA A 80 4.94 3.33 -12.76
CA ALA A 80 5.77 4.42 -13.26
C ALA A 80 5.17 5.78 -12.86
N PRO A 81 5.99 6.85 -12.79
CA PRO A 81 5.51 8.21 -12.50
C PRO A 81 4.57 8.78 -13.58
N THR A 82 4.58 8.20 -14.77
CA THR A 82 3.71 8.56 -15.90
C THR A 82 2.38 7.80 -15.91
N ASP A 83 2.13 6.94 -14.91
CA ASP A 83 0.87 6.23 -14.80
C ASP A 83 -0.26 7.22 -14.48
N THR A 84 -1.31 7.24 -15.32
CA THR A 84 -2.38 8.24 -15.26
C THR A 84 -3.27 8.15 -14.03
N VAL A 85 -3.17 7.06 -13.26
CA VAL A 85 -3.91 6.89 -12.01
C VAL A 85 -3.15 7.35 -10.78
N VAL A 86 -1.88 7.79 -10.92
CA VAL A 86 -1.10 8.35 -9.81
C VAL A 86 -1.77 9.63 -9.31
N PRO A 87 -2.16 9.71 -8.02
CA PRO A 87 -2.73 10.94 -7.47
C PRO A 87 -1.69 12.07 -7.43
N HIS A 88 -2.11 13.27 -7.85
CA HIS A 88 -1.30 14.49 -7.71
C HIS A 88 -1.81 15.29 -6.53
N LEU A 89 -1.00 15.37 -5.48
CA LEU A 89 -1.31 16.22 -4.33
C LEU A 89 -0.84 17.65 -4.59
N SER A 90 -1.68 18.63 -4.28
CA SER A 90 -1.27 20.03 -4.25
C SER A 90 -0.57 20.38 -2.94
N GLN A 91 -0.93 19.70 -1.83
CA GLN A 91 -0.38 20.02 -0.52
C GLN A 91 -0.35 18.81 0.43
N ILE A 92 0.76 18.69 1.15
CA ILE A 92 0.95 17.82 2.31
C ILE A 92 1.21 18.70 3.54
N ARG A 93 0.28 18.77 4.49
CA ARG A 93 0.49 19.42 5.77
C ARG A 93 1.07 18.43 6.75
N TYR A 94 2.25 18.70 7.29
CA TYR A 94 2.84 17.84 8.31
C TYR A 94 2.92 18.59 9.64
N LEU A 95 2.24 18.04 10.66
CA LEU A 95 2.18 18.61 12.00
C LEU A 95 2.96 17.73 12.97
N LEU A 96 3.97 18.31 13.61
CA LEU A 96 4.62 17.73 14.77
C LEU A 96 3.91 18.31 16.02
N GLU A 97 3.33 17.45 16.86
CA GLU A 97 2.44 17.89 17.93
C GLU A 97 2.50 16.95 19.15
N ASN A 98 2.42 17.54 20.34
CA ASN A 98 2.31 16.79 21.59
C ASN A 98 0.88 16.27 21.78
N TYR A 99 0.66 15.00 21.47
CA TYR A 99 -0.63 14.33 21.70
C TYR A 99 -0.45 12.85 22.05
N LYS A 100 -1.51 12.18 22.52
CA LYS A 100 -1.44 10.79 23.02
C LYS A 100 -1.35 9.71 21.93
N GLY A 101 -1.63 10.02 20.67
CA GLY A 101 -1.53 9.08 19.55
C GLY A 101 -0.09 8.84 19.10
N ILE A 102 0.05 8.13 17.99
CA ILE A 102 1.33 7.96 17.27
C ILE A 102 1.33 8.89 16.07
N SER A 103 0.39 8.67 15.16
CA SER A 103 0.18 9.44 13.94
C SER A 103 -1.28 9.33 13.51
N GLU A 104 -1.66 10.17 12.59
CA GLU A 104 -2.91 10.08 11.85
C GLU A 104 -2.83 10.88 10.56
N LYS A 105 -3.53 10.43 9.52
CA LYS A 105 -3.78 11.18 8.30
C LYS A 105 -5.20 11.72 8.30
N TRP A 106 -5.38 12.96 7.85
CA TRP A 106 -6.70 13.57 7.61
C TRP A 106 -6.75 14.28 6.26
N GLY A 107 -7.94 14.74 5.88
CA GLY A 107 -8.18 15.37 4.59
C GLY A 107 -8.32 14.35 3.48
N GLY A 108 -8.40 14.81 2.24
CA GLY A 108 -8.60 14.00 1.05
C GLY A 108 -8.53 14.83 -0.22
N GLY A 109 -8.76 14.18 -1.37
CA GLY A 109 -8.54 14.82 -2.66
C GLY A 109 -7.07 15.15 -2.87
N ASP A 110 -6.77 16.40 -3.24
CA ASP A 110 -5.41 16.86 -3.51
C ASP A 110 -4.70 17.49 -2.30
N ARG A 111 -5.35 17.51 -1.10
CA ARG A 111 -4.81 18.12 0.12
C ARG A 111 -4.94 17.19 1.30
N VAL A 112 -3.82 16.76 1.81
CA VAL A 112 -3.76 15.86 2.96
C VAL A 112 -2.99 16.49 4.11
N GLY A 113 -3.31 16.04 5.32
CA GLY A 113 -2.57 16.36 6.53
C GLY A 113 -2.09 15.08 7.21
N ILE A 114 -0.93 15.14 7.83
CA ILE A 114 -0.34 14.09 8.66
C ILE A 114 0.04 14.73 9.99
N ARG A 115 -0.37 14.12 11.10
CA ARG A 115 0.06 14.51 12.45
C ARG A 115 0.95 13.43 13.02
N TYR A 116 2.06 13.83 13.64
CA TYR A 116 3.00 12.93 14.28
C TYR A 116 3.29 13.39 15.72
N SER A 117 3.38 12.45 16.63
CA SER A 117 3.43 12.70 18.06
C SER A 117 4.86 12.91 18.58
N THR A 118 5.15 14.05 19.20
CA THR A 118 6.41 14.28 19.94
C THR A 118 6.55 13.32 21.11
N ASN A 119 5.45 12.89 21.75
CA ASN A 119 5.48 11.85 22.80
C ASN A 119 5.95 10.49 22.27
N TRP A 120 5.59 10.15 21.02
CA TRP A 120 6.05 8.92 20.41
C TRP A 120 7.55 8.99 20.09
N VAL A 121 8.01 10.13 19.58
CA VAL A 121 9.44 10.39 19.34
C VAL A 121 10.25 10.17 20.61
N GLU A 122 9.83 10.77 21.75
CA GLU A 122 10.50 10.59 23.03
C GLU A 122 10.53 9.13 23.50
N ARG A 123 9.42 8.38 23.31
CA ARG A 123 9.35 6.96 23.64
C ARG A 123 10.32 6.14 22.79
N CYS A 124 10.43 6.42 21.50
CA CYS A 124 11.35 5.74 20.60
C CYS A 124 12.80 6.03 20.95
N PHE A 125 13.09 7.28 21.33
CA PHE A 125 14.43 7.70 21.76
C PHE A 125 14.83 7.03 23.06
N GLY A 126 13.90 6.91 24.00
CA GLY A 126 14.07 6.24 25.27
C GLY A 126 15.20 6.83 26.12
N GLU A 127 15.55 6.13 27.20
CA GLU A 127 16.63 6.54 28.12
C GLU A 127 18.03 6.40 27.51
N LYS A 128 18.16 5.50 26.52
CA LYS A 128 19.45 5.19 25.86
C LYS A 128 19.82 6.17 24.74
N GLY A 129 18.91 7.07 24.34
CA GLY A 129 19.17 8.02 23.28
C GLY A 129 19.22 7.39 21.89
N ASP A 130 18.29 6.47 21.57
CA ASP A 130 18.30 5.71 20.31
C ASP A 130 17.75 6.53 19.14
N THR A 131 18.62 7.31 18.50
CA THR A 131 18.31 8.11 17.32
C THR A 131 17.97 7.25 16.10
N ALA A 132 18.60 6.07 15.95
CA ALA A 132 18.31 5.16 14.85
C ALA A 132 16.87 4.61 14.96
N ARG A 133 16.40 4.32 16.17
CA ARG A 133 15.01 3.93 16.41
C ARG A 133 14.03 5.04 16.07
N VAL A 134 14.35 6.28 16.40
CA VAL A 134 13.51 7.43 16.06
C VAL A 134 13.41 7.62 14.55
N ASP A 135 14.53 7.58 13.81
CA ASP A 135 14.51 7.66 12.34
C ASP A 135 13.69 6.53 11.72
N TYR A 136 13.92 5.30 12.17
CA TYR A 136 13.18 4.11 11.72
C TYR A 136 11.66 4.26 11.90
N GLU A 137 11.21 4.68 13.08
CA GLU A 137 9.79 4.88 13.37
C GLU A 137 9.21 6.09 12.63
N THR A 138 9.97 7.17 12.49
CA THR A 138 9.53 8.36 11.73
C THR A 138 9.31 8.04 10.26
N ARG A 139 10.25 7.30 9.62
CA ARG A 139 10.06 6.79 8.25
C ARG A 139 8.89 5.83 8.17
N GLY A 140 8.82 4.86 9.09
CA GLY A 140 7.76 3.86 9.10
C GLY A 140 6.37 4.48 9.20
N VAL A 141 6.20 5.51 10.04
CA VAL A 141 4.96 6.27 10.13
C VAL A 141 4.69 7.04 8.84
N LEU A 142 5.68 7.72 8.28
CA LEU A 142 5.52 8.43 7.00
C LEU A 142 5.13 7.48 5.87
N TYR A 143 5.72 6.30 5.77
CA TYR A 143 5.33 5.30 4.76
C TYR A 143 3.86 4.89 4.90
N HIS A 144 3.39 4.70 6.13
CA HIS A 144 2.00 4.35 6.39
C HIS A 144 1.04 5.49 6.02
N GLU A 145 1.25 6.70 6.57
CA GLU A 145 0.34 7.84 6.38
C GLU A 145 0.37 8.38 4.93
N LEU A 146 1.54 8.38 4.28
CA LEU A 146 1.65 8.75 2.87
C LEU A 146 1.01 7.70 1.96
N THR A 147 0.97 6.43 2.36
CA THR A 147 0.20 5.43 1.62
C THR A 147 -1.27 5.80 1.59
N HIS A 148 -1.87 6.20 2.71
CA HIS A 148 -3.25 6.71 2.73
C HIS A 148 -3.46 7.97 1.87
N ALA A 149 -2.40 8.72 1.61
CA ALA A 149 -2.48 9.90 0.74
C ALA A 149 -2.46 9.55 -0.75
N TYR A 150 -1.82 8.43 -1.11
CA TYR A 150 -1.59 8.05 -2.51
C TYR A 150 -2.26 6.76 -2.94
N GLN A 151 -2.73 5.89 -2.04
CA GLN A 151 -3.40 4.65 -2.44
C GLN A 151 -4.74 4.95 -3.12
N LEU A 152 -5.13 4.08 -4.04
CA LEU A 152 -6.45 4.14 -4.67
C LEU A 152 -7.50 3.55 -3.72
N GLU A 153 -8.71 4.09 -3.78
CA GLU A 153 -9.80 3.64 -2.91
C GLU A 153 -10.74 2.67 -3.66
N PRO A 154 -10.99 1.47 -3.10
CA PRO A 154 -11.88 0.50 -3.71
C PRO A 154 -13.34 0.96 -3.63
N LYS A 155 -14.15 0.55 -4.63
CA LYS A 155 -15.56 0.93 -4.76
C LYS A 155 -16.48 -0.25 -4.49
N GLY A 156 -17.61 0.00 -3.83
CA GLY A 156 -18.67 -0.99 -3.67
C GLY A 156 -18.44 -2.04 -2.57
N CYS A 157 -17.43 -1.87 -1.71
CA CYS A 157 -17.11 -2.79 -0.61
C CYS A 157 -17.24 -2.18 0.80
N GLY A 158 -18.09 -1.16 0.94
CA GLY A 158 -18.32 -0.47 2.22
C GLY A 158 -17.53 0.81 2.38
N SER A 159 -17.33 1.23 3.61
CA SER A 159 -16.59 2.43 3.99
C SER A 159 -15.63 2.16 5.15
N TYR A 160 -14.72 3.09 5.41
CA TYR A 160 -13.74 2.96 6.49
C TYR A 160 -14.37 2.72 7.87
N GLY A 161 -15.49 3.41 8.16
CA GLY A 161 -16.17 3.31 9.45
C GLY A 161 -16.91 1.98 9.68
N ASP A 162 -17.19 1.24 8.61
CA ASP A 162 -17.90 -0.04 8.68
C ASP A 162 -16.96 -1.20 9.01
N GLY A 163 -15.65 -1.00 8.96
CA GLY A 163 -14.67 -2.08 9.02
C GLY A 163 -14.67 -2.93 7.74
N GLY A 164 -14.46 -4.25 7.87
CA GLY A 164 -14.58 -5.19 6.76
C GLY A 164 -13.51 -5.02 5.67
N GLU A 165 -13.88 -5.35 4.42
CA GLU A 165 -12.95 -5.44 3.30
C GLU A 165 -12.32 -4.10 2.91
N PHE A 166 -13.11 -3.01 2.96
CA PHE A 166 -12.61 -1.66 2.67
C PHE A 166 -11.54 -1.25 3.68
N TRP A 167 -11.86 -1.36 4.97
CA TRP A 167 -10.91 -1.02 6.04
C TRP A 167 -9.66 -1.88 6.01
N ALA A 168 -9.82 -3.20 5.79
CA ALA A 168 -8.70 -4.14 5.66
C ALA A 168 -7.80 -3.81 4.46
N PHE A 169 -8.37 -3.33 3.35
CA PHE A 169 -7.60 -2.85 2.21
C PHE A 169 -6.82 -1.58 2.58
N ILE A 170 -7.49 -0.56 3.14
CA ILE A 170 -6.88 0.74 3.43
C ILE A 170 -5.69 0.58 4.39
N GLU A 171 -5.91 -0.05 5.55
CA GLU A 171 -4.87 -0.22 6.57
C GLU A 171 -3.83 -1.30 6.20
N GLY A 172 -4.30 -2.36 5.54
CA GLY A 172 -3.41 -3.43 5.07
C GLY A 172 -2.44 -2.96 3.99
N MET A 173 -2.89 -2.12 3.06
CA MET A 173 -2.02 -1.51 2.05
C MET A 173 -0.99 -0.58 2.68
N ALA A 174 -1.40 0.25 3.65
CA ALA A 174 -0.50 1.15 4.34
C ALA A 174 0.63 0.39 5.05
N ASP A 175 0.29 -0.70 5.74
CA ASP A 175 1.32 -1.52 6.40
C ASP A 175 2.12 -2.39 5.41
N ALA A 176 1.55 -2.84 4.28
CA ALA A 176 2.29 -3.53 3.24
C ALA A 176 3.35 -2.64 2.57
N VAL A 177 2.99 -1.39 2.31
CA VAL A 177 3.93 -0.38 1.77
C VAL A 177 4.99 -0.03 2.82
N ARG A 178 4.60 0.24 4.07
CA ARG A 178 5.52 0.45 5.18
C ARG A 178 6.55 -0.69 5.29
N LEU A 179 6.08 -1.94 5.23
CA LEU A 179 6.93 -3.14 5.26
C LEU A 179 7.86 -3.19 4.04
N SER A 180 7.34 -2.93 2.84
CA SER A 180 8.11 -2.95 1.59
C SER A 180 9.21 -1.89 1.55
N CYS A 181 8.97 -0.73 2.18
CA CYS A 181 9.94 0.36 2.32
C CYS A 181 10.89 0.18 3.53
N GLY A 182 10.83 -0.96 4.25
CA GLY A 182 11.72 -1.24 5.38
C GLY A 182 11.30 -0.62 6.70
N GLY A 183 10.07 -0.14 6.84
CA GLY A 183 9.54 0.43 8.09
C GLY A 183 8.96 -0.60 9.08
N PHE A 184 9.02 -1.89 8.73
CA PHE A 184 8.85 -3.05 9.60
C PHE A 184 9.91 -4.10 9.26
N GLU A 185 10.20 -5.00 10.19
CA GLU A 185 11.08 -6.13 9.94
C GLU A 185 10.49 -7.05 8.87
N GLN A 186 11.22 -7.25 7.77
CA GLN A 186 10.77 -8.08 6.63
C GLN A 186 10.89 -9.58 6.89
N ASP A 187 11.52 -9.98 8.01
CA ASP A 187 11.56 -11.37 8.44
C ASP A 187 10.19 -11.80 8.97
N PHE A 188 9.60 -12.82 8.34
CA PHE A 188 8.33 -13.40 8.76
C PHE A 188 8.38 -14.06 10.15
N GLN A 189 9.57 -14.27 10.72
CA GLN A 189 9.73 -14.73 12.10
C GLN A 189 9.87 -13.59 13.11
N SER A 190 9.93 -12.33 12.65
CA SER A 190 10.05 -11.14 13.51
C SER A 190 8.83 -10.97 14.43
N ASN A 191 9.00 -10.17 15.49
CA ASN A 191 7.93 -9.80 16.41
C ASN A 191 6.98 -8.74 15.82
N ASP A 192 7.35 -8.11 14.71
CA ASP A 192 6.48 -7.15 14.01
C ASP A 192 5.31 -7.86 13.33
N ARG A 193 5.50 -9.10 12.90
CA ARG A 193 4.46 -9.91 12.29
C ARG A 193 3.51 -10.47 13.36
N PRO A 194 2.20 -10.19 13.31
CA PRO A 194 1.22 -10.84 14.17
C PRO A 194 1.10 -12.32 13.80
N ARG A 195 0.97 -13.18 14.81
CA ARG A 195 0.81 -14.61 14.64
C ARG A 195 -0.67 -14.98 14.53
N GLY A 196 -0.99 -15.93 13.65
CA GLY A 196 -2.38 -16.35 13.42
C GLY A 196 -3.28 -15.21 12.98
N GLY A 197 -4.53 -15.20 13.44
CA GLY A 197 -5.51 -14.17 13.12
C GLY A 197 -6.09 -14.32 11.72
N HIS A 198 -6.45 -13.20 11.08
CA HIS A 198 -7.10 -13.18 9.79
C HIS A 198 -6.74 -11.88 9.03
N TRP A 199 -6.65 -11.92 7.69
CA TRP A 199 -6.34 -10.77 6.86
C TRP A 199 -7.32 -9.61 7.06
N SER A 200 -8.62 -9.91 7.31
CA SER A 200 -9.67 -8.90 7.51
C SER A 200 -9.47 -8.01 8.74
N LYS A 201 -8.50 -8.33 9.61
CA LYS A 201 -8.09 -7.46 10.70
C LYS A 201 -7.27 -6.24 10.24
N GLY A 202 -6.99 -6.13 8.95
CA GLY A 202 -6.22 -5.02 8.40
C GLY A 202 -4.80 -4.91 9.00
N TYR A 203 -4.23 -3.70 8.98
CA TYR A 203 -2.90 -3.41 9.53
C TYR A 203 -1.88 -4.51 9.20
N ARG A 204 -1.02 -4.87 10.15
CA ARG A 204 0.05 -5.86 9.94
C ARG A 204 -0.45 -7.27 9.56
N HIS A 205 -1.71 -7.67 9.89
CA HIS A 205 -2.22 -8.95 9.40
C HIS A 205 -2.36 -8.95 7.88
N ALA A 206 -3.05 -7.96 7.32
CA ALA A 206 -3.17 -7.81 5.87
C ALA A 206 -1.84 -7.37 5.24
N GLY A 207 -1.07 -6.49 5.91
CA GLY A 207 0.19 -5.96 5.42
C GLY A 207 1.22 -7.04 5.14
N TYR A 208 1.50 -7.93 6.10
CA TYR A 208 2.41 -9.06 5.92
C TYR A 208 1.91 -10.08 4.89
N PHE A 209 0.59 -10.28 4.82
CA PHE A 209 -0.02 -11.14 3.81
C PHE A 209 0.20 -10.59 2.38
N LEU A 210 -0.09 -9.30 2.16
CA LEU A 210 0.13 -8.65 0.87
C LEU A 210 1.62 -8.62 0.49
N PHE A 211 2.51 -8.38 1.45
CA PHE A 211 3.95 -8.45 1.25
C PHE A 211 4.39 -9.85 0.83
N TRP A 212 3.89 -10.90 1.50
CA TRP A 212 4.16 -12.28 1.14
C TRP A 212 3.66 -12.62 -0.27
N LEU A 213 2.47 -12.15 -0.65
CA LEU A 213 1.97 -12.29 -2.03
C LEU A 213 2.90 -11.60 -3.04
N GLY A 214 3.44 -10.44 -2.71
CA GLY A 214 4.46 -9.77 -3.51
C GLY A 214 5.73 -10.59 -3.70
N GLN A 215 6.16 -11.32 -2.67
CA GLN A 215 7.34 -12.18 -2.74
C GLN A 215 7.10 -13.49 -3.52
N THR A 216 5.88 -14.03 -3.50
CA THR A 216 5.57 -15.38 -4.01
C THR A 216 4.78 -15.41 -5.30
N LYS A 217 3.93 -14.40 -5.54
CA LYS A 217 3.03 -14.36 -6.71
C LYS A 217 3.46 -13.32 -7.76
N GLY A 218 4.40 -12.43 -7.44
CA GLY A 218 4.98 -11.47 -8.37
C GLY A 218 5.37 -10.15 -7.73
N HIS A 219 6.55 -9.63 -8.04
CA HIS A 219 7.10 -8.40 -7.46
C HIS A 219 6.26 -7.13 -7.75
N ASP A 220 5.34 -7.19 -8.70
CA ASP A 220 4.39 -6.13 -9.03
C ASP A 220 3.03 -6.29 -8.34
N PHE A 221 2.88 -7.30 -7.45
CA PHE A 221 1.59 -7.66 -6.85
C PHE A 221 0.95 -6.47 -6.10
N ILE A 222 1.70 -5.78 -5.23
CA ILE A 222 1.19 -4.63 -4.45
C ILE A 222 0.68 -3.53 -5.40
N ARG A 223 1.40 -3.24 -6.49
CA ARG A 223 1.01 -2.25 -7.51
C ARG A 223 -0.29 -2.64 -8.20
N ARG A 224 -0.41 -3.91 -8.59
CA ARG A 224 -1.62 -4.45 -9.25
C ARG A 224 -2.79 -4.49 -8.27
N PHE A 225 -2.55 -4.80 -7.01
CA PHE A 225 -3.57 -4.81 -5.97
C PHE A 225 -4.09 -3.39 -5.69
N ASN A 226 -3.22 -2.40 -5.58
CA ASN A 226 -3.60 -0.99 -5.53
C ASN A 226 -4.42 -0.58 -6.76
N ARG A 227 -3.95 -0.94 -7.97
CA ARG A 227 -4.59 -0.59 -9.23
C ARG A 227 -5.97 -1.22 -9.40
N SER A 228 -6.19 -2.43 -8.86
CA SER A 228 -7.47 -3.12 -8.90
C SER A 228 -8.62 -2.29 -8.29
N ALA A 229 -8.31 -1.42 -7.32
CA ALA A 229 -9.28 -0.51 -6.71
C ALA A 229 -9.89 0.49 -7.72
N ALA A 230 -9.14 0.88 -8.74
CA ALA A 230 -9.64 1.73 -9.83
C ALA A 230 -10.26 0.94 -10.98
N GLU A 231 -9.81 -0.30 -11.22
CA GLU A 231 -10.20 -1.11 -12.38
C GLU A 231 -11.47 -1.92 -12.15
N LEU A 232 -11.76 -2.31 -10.91
CA LEU A 232 -12.94 -3.10 -10.59
C LEU A 232 -14.13 -2.20 -10.22
N PRO A 233 -15.26 -2.28 -10.94
CA PRO A 233 -16.44 -1.44 -10.67
C PRO A 233 -17.11 -1.77 -9.33
N VAL A 234 -17.05 -3.04 -8.91
CA VAL A 234 -17.42 -3.54 -7.59
C VAL A 234 -16.23 -4.33 -7.08
N TRP A 235 -15.56 -3.78 -6.11
CA TRP A 235 -14.33 -4.36 -5.59
C TRP A 235 -14.62 -5.30 -4.41
N SER A 236 -13.88 -6.39 -4.33
CA SER A 236 -13.73 -7.24 -3.15
C SER A 236 -12.33 -7.84 -3.15
N TRP A 237 -11.86 -8.34 -2.01
CA TRP A 237 -10.58 -9.03 -1.93
C TRP A 237 -10.52 -10.20 -2.93
N ASN A 238 -11.57 -11.03 -3.00
CA ASN A 238 -11.62 -12.12 -3.98
C ASN A 238 -11.59 -11.62 -5.42
N ALA A 239 -12.37 -10.60 -5.75
CA ALA A 239 -12.37 -10.03 -7.10
C ALA A 239 -11.00 -9.49 -7.49
N ALA A 240 -10.29 -8.83 -6.56
CA ALA A 240 -8.95 -8.34 -6.77
C ALA A 240 -7.93 -9.48 -6.96
N MET A 241 -7.98 -10.53 -6.12
CA MET A 241 -7.12 -11.70 -6.27
C MET A 241 -7.32 -12.38 -7.63
N HIS A 242 -8.57 -12.63 -8.03
CA HIS A 242 -8.88 -13.22 -9.34
C HIS A 242 -8.49 -12.31 -10.51
N HIS A 243 -8.64 -11.00 -10.37
CA HIS A 243 -8.22 -10.04 -11.38
C HIS A 243 -6.70 -10.08 -11.61
N ILE A 244 -5.94 -10.28 -10.55
CA ILE A 244 -4.48 -10.29 -10.57
C ILE A 244 -3.92 -11.67 -10.97
N LEU A 245 -4.41 -12.73 -10.35
CA LEU A 245 -3.84 -14.08 -10.43
C LEU A 245 -4.59 -15.01 -11.37
N GLY A 246 -5.83 -14.67 -11.75
CA GLY A 246 -6.73 -15.49 -12.53
C GLY A 246 -7.85 -16.14 -11.68
N PRO A 247 -8.95 -16.59 -12.34
CA PRO A 247 -10.18 -17.04 -11.67
C PRO A 247 -10.12 -18.49 -11.19
N ASP A 248 -8.97 -18.94 -10.69
CA ASP A 248 -8.83 -20.27 -10.09
C ASP A 248 -9.22 -20.21 -8.61
N PRO A 249 -9.98 -21.18 -8.05
CA PRO A 249 -10.32 -21.22 -6.63
C PRO A 249 -9.12 -21.21 -5.68
N SER A 250 -7.95 -21.68 -6.11
CA SER A 250 -6.71 -21.57 -5.33
C SER A 250 -6.23 -20.12 -5.15
N ASN A 251 -6.78 -19.20 -5.94
CA ASN A 251 -6.55 -17.76 -5.85
C ASN A 251 -7.63 -17.02 -5.05
N ASP A 252 -8.57 -17.74 -4.42
CA ASP A 252 -9.48 -17.13 -3.46
C ASP A 252 -8.68 -16.59 -2.26
N VAL A 253 -9.09 -15.45 -1.72
CA VAL A 253 -8.36 -14.80 -0.61
C VAL A 253 -8.18 -15.73 0.59
N GLU A 254 -9.18 -16.57 0.90
CA GLU A 254 -9.12 -17.54 2.00
C GLU A 254 -8.14 -18.68 1.71
N ALA A 255 -8.07 -19.15 0.46
CA ALA A 255 -7.10 -20.17 0.05
C ALA A 255 -5.68 -19.62 0.13
N LEU A 256 -5.45 -18.40 -0.37
CA LEU A 256 -4.17 -17.70 -0.30
C LEU A 256 -3.78 -17.37 1.15
N TRP A 257 -4.74 -16.99 1.99
CA TRP A 257 -4.49 -16.75 3.41
C TRP A 257 -4.05 -18.04 4.12
N LYS A 258 -4.72 -19.18 3.84
CA LYS A 258 -4.32 -20.50 4.35
C LYS A 258 -2.89 -20.85 3.88
N GLU A 259 -2.58 -20.66 2.60
CA GLU A 259 -1.24 -20.88 2.03
C GLU A 259 -0.19 -20.04 2.77
N TYR A 260 -0.48 -18.74 2.98
CA TYR A 260 0.39 -17.84 3.77
C TYR A 260 0.60 -18.35 5.19
N GLN A 261 -0.47 -18.69 5.92
CA GLN A 261 -0.37 -19.18 7.31
C GLN A 261 0.48 -20.45 7.43
N ILE A 262 0.39 -21.34 6.44
CA ILE A 262 1.24 -22.55 6.37
C ILE A 262 2.69 -22.14 6.10
N ALA A 263 2.91 -21.27 5.13
CA ALA A 263 4.25 -20.86 4.72
C ALA A 263 5.03 -20.16 5.84
N VAL A 264 4.35 -19.40 6.71
CA VAL A 264 4.99 -18.69 7.84
C VAL A 264 5.00 -19.49 9.14
N GLY A 265 4.43 -20.71 9.14
CA GLY A 265 4.45 -21.62 10.28
C GLY A 265 3.38 -21.39 11.34
N ASP A 266 2.33 -20.60 11.04
CA ASP A 266 1.22 -20.35 11.94
C ASP A 266 0.11 -21.44 11.85
N MET A 267 0.13 -22.23 10.77
CA MET A 267 -0.77 -23.34 10.53
C MET A 267 0.02 -24.55 10.01
N SER A 268 -0.38 -25.75 10.43
CA SER A 268 0.20 -26.99 9.89
C SER A 268 -0.39 -27.30 8.52
N ALA A 269 0.44 -27.77 7.59
CA ALA A 269 -0.07 -28.38 6.38
C ALA A 269 -0.89 -29.63 6.75
N GLU A 270 -2.09 -29.76 6.24
CA GLU A 270 -2.86 -30.99 6.37
C GLU A 270 -2.10 -32.13 5.65
N LYS A 271 -1.95 -33.27 6.36
CA LYS A 271 -1.29 -34.47 5.81
C LYS A 271 -2.21 -35.19 4.85
#